data_758821819eb3f49b0937f0621f694a9b
#
_entry.id   758821819eb3f49b0937f0621f694a9b
#
_cell.length_a   1.000
_cell.length_b   1.000
_cell.length_c   1.000
_cell.angle_alpha   90.00
_cell.angle_beta   90.00
_cell.angle_gamma   90.00
#
_symmetry.space_group_name_H-M   'P 1'
#
loop_
_entity.id
_entity.type
_entity.pdbx_description
1 polymer ?
#
loop_
_entity_poly.entity_id
_entity_poly.type
_entity_poly.pdbx_seq_one_letter_code
_entity_poly.pdbx_strand_id
1 'polypeptide(L)'
;MTNINRPMTALEWALLVLLSLLWGGSFFFIGVAVKEIPPLTLVTLRVSLAAAILLLILRSLGLALPREARVWRGFLIMGLLNNAIPFSLIVWGQSHIPSGLAAVFNATTPLWAVLLAHVVTENEKLTLARLAGLLSGLAGVAAMIGPAALRGLGTDVWAQAAIVLAAISYACAGLYGRRFAAWGVPPMATAGGQVIGSSILLTPLALIIDQPWHLPLPSMHTIAAVLGLAGISTAMGYTLYFRILATAGTTNLQLVTFLIPPSAMLMGVLWLDESVSASQWLGLALIGFGLACIDGRLLRYFKVAR
;
A
#
# COMPACT_ATOMS: atom_id res chain seq x y z
N MET A 1 -8.59 -5.67 25.60
CA MET A 1 -8.75 -4.66 24.53
C MET A 1 -7.67 -3.61 24.73
N THR A 2 -6.59 -3.68 23.95
CA THR A 2 -5.51 -2.70 24.02
C THR A 2 -6.01 -1.33 23.54
N ASN A 3 -5.71 -0.30 24.29
CA ASN A 3 -6.15 1.08 24.03
C ASN A 3 -5.52 1.58 22.72
N ILE A 4 -6.24 1.50 21.61
CA ILE A 4 -5.80 1.74 20.22
C ILE A 4 -5.48 3.23 19.96
N ASN A 5 -5.70 4.11 20.94
CA ASN A 5 -5.51 5.56 20.85
C ASN A 5 -4.23 6.07 21.56
N ARG A 6 -3.21 5.22 21.74
CA ARG A 6 -1.92 5.67 22.27
C ARG A 6 -1.01 6.20 21.15
N PRO A 7 -0.13 7.15 21.49
CA PRO A 7 0.94 7.57 20.59
C PRO A 7 1.81 6.37 20.18
N MET A 8 2.27 6.34 18.92
CA MET A 8 3.21 5.32 18.46
C MET A 8 4.55 5.44 19.20
N THR A 9 5.12 4.30 19.53
CA THR A 9 6.48 4.19 20.07
C THR A 9 7.53 4.47 18.98
N ALA A 10 8.78 4.73 19.37
CA ALA A 10 9.87 4.88 18.41
C ALA A 10 10.05 3.64 17.52
N LEU A 11 9.85 2.43 18.08
CA LEU A 11 9.91 1.18 17.31
C LEU A 11 8.79 1.11 16.25
N GLU A 12 7.57 1.48 16.61
CA GLU A 12 6.43 1.48 15.67
C GLU A 12 6.66 2.49 14.54
N TRP A 13 7.22 3.67 14.84
CA TRP A 13 7.65 4.63 13.83
C TRP A 13 8.75 4.08 12.93
N ALA A 14 9.77 3.44 13.49
CA ALA A 14 10.84 2.82 12.70
C ALA A 14 10.30 1.72 11.77
N LEU A 15 9.38 0.87 12.27
CA LEU A 15 8.72 -0.15 11.46
C LEU A 15 7.86 0.46 10.35
N LEU A 16 7.19 1.59 10.63
CA LEU A 16 6.37 2.30 9.64
C LEU A 16 7.22 2.92 8.54
N VAL A 17 8.36 3.54 8.89
CA VAL A 17 9.34 4.06 7.92
C VAL A 17 9.92 2.91 7.10
N LEU A 18 10.31 1.79 7.73
CA LEU A 18 10.80 0.62 7.01
C LEU A 18 9.74 0.09 6.02
N LEU A 19 8.49 -0.02 6.46
CA LEU A 19 7.38 -0.44 5.60
C LEU A 19 7.19 0.52 4.42
N SER A 20 7.34 1.83 4.63
CA SER A 20 7.23 2.83 3.57
C SER A 20 8.36 2.72 2.54
N LEU A 21 9.59 2.37 2.97
CA LEU A 21 10.70 2.09 2.07
C LEU A 21 10.42 0.83 1.22
N LEU A 22 9.94 -0.25 1.83
CA LEU A 22 9.61 -1.49 1.12
C LEU A 22 8.49 -1.27 0.09
N TRP A 23 7.49 -0.49 0.42
CA TRP A 23 6.37 -0.20 -0.47
C TRP A 23 6.69 0.89 -1.50
N GLY A 24 7.52 1.87 -1.16
CA GLY A 24 8.08 2.82 -2.11
C GLY A 24 8.89 2.11 -3.20
N GLY A 25 9.74 1.16 -2.81
CA GLY A 25 10.50 0.31 -3.72
C GLY A 25 9.64 -0.55 -4.65
N SER A 26 8.37 -0.85 -4.28
CA SER A 26 7.50 -1.63 -5.15
C SER A 26 7.21 -0.91 -6.48
N PHE A 27 7.06 0.41 -6.47
CA PHE A 27 6.86 1.19 -7.69
C PHE A 27 8.06 1.12 -8.63
N PHE A 28 9.28 1.09 -8.07
CA PHE A 28 10.51 0.88 -8.84
C PHE A 28 10.54 -0.52 -9.46
N PHE A 29 10.31 -1.59 -8.68
CA PHE A 29 10.30 -2.95 -9.19
C PHE A 29 9.23 -3.17 -10.27
N ILE A 30 8.03 -2.58 -10.11
CA ILE A 30 6.98 -2.62 -11.13
C ILE A 30 7.46 -1.90 -12.39
N GLY A 31 8.03 -0.70 -12.27
CA GLY A 31 8.53 0.09 -13.41
C GLY A 31 9.61 -0.63 -14.24
N VAL A 32 10.41 -1.49 -13.59
CA VAL A 32 11.37 -2.37 -14.30
C VAL A 32 10.63 -3.53 -14.97
N ALA A 33 9.81 -4.27 -14.22
CA ALA A 33 9.26 -5.54 -14.66
C ALA A 33 8.15 -5.41 -15.71
N VAL A 34 7.35 -4.33 -15.67
CA VAL A 34 6.22 -4.11 -16.60
C VAL A 34 6.65 -3.89 -18.05
N LYS A 35 7.93 -3.62 -18.27
CA LYS A 35 8.49 -3.45 -19.63
C LYS A 35 8.61 -4.77 -20.39
N GLU A 36 8.72 -5.88 -19.67
CA GLU A 36 8.95 -7.21 -20.25
C GLU A 36 7.83 -8.20 -19.91
N ILE A 37 7.08 -7.96 -18.83
CA ILE A 37 6.05 -8.87 -18.33
C ILE A 37 4.69 -8.15 -18.35
N PRO A 38 3.65 -8.75 -18.98
CA PRO A 38 2.30 -8.20 -18.95
C PRO A 38 1.73 -8.07 -17.53
N PRO A 39 0.82 -7.10 -17.30
CA PRO A 39 0.36 -6.74 -15.97
C PRO A 39 -0.22 -7.89 -15.14
N LEU A 40 -1.08 -8.75 -15.69
CA LEU A 40 -1.68 -9.83 -14.91
C LEU A 40 -0.67 -10.92 -14.56
N THR A 41 0.23 -11.25 -15.49
CA THR A 41 1.34 -12.18 -15.23
C THR A 41 2.25 -11.66 -14.14
N LEU A 42 2.65 -10.38 -14.20
CA LEU A 42 3.49 -9.75 -13.18
C LEU A 42 2.83 -9.80 -11.79
N VAL A 43 1.56 -9.43 -11.71
CA VAL A 43 0.83 -9.43 -10.43
C VAL A 43 0.64 -10.86 -9.92
N THR A 44 0.37 -11.83 -10.80
CA THR A 44 0.22 -13.24 -10.44
C THR A 44 1.52 -13.80 -9.87
N LEU A 45 2.66 -13.54 -10.53
CA LEU A 45 3.99 -13.92 -10.02
C LEU A 45 4.27 -13.27 -8.66
N ARG A 46 3.99 -11.97 -8.52
CA ARG A 46 4.14 -11.23 -7.27
C ARG A 46 3.39 -11.91 -6.12
N VAL A 47 2.10 -12.19 -6.29
CA VAL A 47 1.27 -12.72 -5.19
C VAL A 47 1.54 -14.20 -4.96
N SER A 48 1.82 -15.00 -5.98
CA SER A 48 2.09 -16.43 -5.84
C SER A 48 3.42 -16.70 -5.14
N LEU A 49 4.48 -15.98 -5.51
CA LEU A 49 5.77 -16.07 -4.84
C LEU A 49 5.67 -15.55 -3.39
N ALA A 50 4.97 -14.44 -3.18
CA ALA A 50 4.74 -13.92 -1.82
C ALA A 50 3.92 -14.89 -0.97
N ALA A 51 2.92 -15.58 -1.55
CA ALA A 51 2.15 -16.61 -0.88
C ALA A 51 3.03 -17.77 -0.41
N ALA A 52 3.93 -18.26 -1.27
CA ALA A 52 4.89 -19.29 -0.92
C ALA A 52 5.79 -18.85 0.25
N ILE A 53 6.36 -17.65 0.19
CA ILE A 53 7.21 -17.09 1.26
C ILE A 53 6.42 -16.95 2.57
N LEU A 54 5.21 -16.40 2.53
CA LEU A 54 4.37 -16.21 3.72
C LEU A 54 3.92 -17.54 4.32
N LEU A 55 3.66 -18.57 3.51
CA LEU A 55 3.37 -19.92 3.99
C LEU A 55 4.58 -20.53 4.72
N LEU A 56 5.79 -20.32 4.21
CA LEU A 56 7.02 -20.76 4.88
C LEU A 56 7.19 -20.02 6.23
N ILE A 57 6.95 -18.71 6.26
CA ILE A 57 6.98 -17.91 7.50
C ILE A 57 5.93 -18.40 8.50
N LEU A 58 4.68 -18.61 8.07
CA LEU A 58 3.62 -19.13 8.93
C LEU A 58 4.02 -20.48 9.53
N ARG A 59 4.56 -21.38 8.70
CA ARG A 59 5.00 -22.69 9.14
C ARG A 59 6.15 -22.62 10.14
N SER A 60 7.12 -21.73 9.92
CA SER A 60 8.24 -21.52 10.85
C SER A 60 7.81 -20.94 12.20
N LEU A 61 6.71 -20.17 12.21
CA LEU A 61 6.11 -19.63 13.43
C LEU A 61 5.14 -20.61 14.12
N GLY A 62 4.95 -21.81 13.60
CA GLY A 62 3.98 -22.79 14.12
C GLY A 62 2.51 -22.34 13.92
N LEU A 63 2.26 -21.39 13.03
CA LEU A 63 0.92 -20.88 12.73
C LEU A 63 0.32 -21.65 11.55
N ALA A 64 -0.95 -22.04 11.70
CA ALA A 64 -1.72 -22.68 10.64
C ALA A 64 -2.78 -21.74 10.08
N LEU A 65 -3.11 -21.89 8.79
CA LEU A 65 -4.26 -21.24 8.20
C LEU A 65 -5.55 -21.89 8.73
N PRO A 66 -6.58 -21.09 9.08
CA PRO A 66 -7.88 -21.60 9.45
C PRO A 66 -8.48 -22.50 8.35
N ARG A 67 -9.22 -23.53 8.75
CA ARG A 67 -9.88 -24.46 7.81
C ARG A 67 -11.33 -24.10 7.50
N GLU A 68 -11.87 -23.11 8.17
CA GLU A 68 -13.27 -22.71 8.07
C GLU A 68 -13.58 -22.11 6.71
N ALA A 69 -14.62 -22.59 6.03
CA ALA A 69 -15.06 -22.08 4.72
C ALA A 69 -15.42 -20.58 4.76
N ARG A 70 -15.94 -20.08 5.91
CA ARG A 70 -16.22 -18.66 6.12
C ARG A 70 -14.94 -17.81 6.03
N VAL A 71 -13.85 -18.27 6.65
CA VAL A 71 -12.58 -17.55 6.67
C VAL A 71 -11.94 -17.58 5.27
N TRP A 72 -12.01 -18.70 4.55
CA TRP A 72 -11.52 -18.80 3.19
C TRP A 72 -12.28 -17.90 2.21
N ARG A 73 -13.61 -17.82 2.33
CA ARG A 73 -14.38 -16.81 1.57
C ARG A 73 -13.92 -15.40 1.91
N GLY A 74 -13.62 -15.13 3.19
CA GLY A 74 -13.03 -13.88 3.62
C GLY A 74 -11.67 -13.62 2.98
N PHE A 75 -10.78 -14.61 2.91
CA PHE A 75 -9.48 -14.49 2.25
C PHE A 75 -9.60 -14.21 0.75
N LEU A 76 -10.54 -14.84 0.06
CA LEU A 76 -10.81 -14.55 -1.36
C LEU A 76 -11.27 -13.10 -1.56
N ILE A 77 -12.24 -12.63 -0.76
CA ILE A 77 -12.72 -11.24 -0.84
C ILE A 77 -11.60 -10.26 -0.48
N MET A 78 -10.83 -10.55 0.57
CA MET A 78 -9.71 -9.70 0.96
C MET A 78 -8.59 -9.73 -0.10
N GLY A 79 -8.30 -10.89 -0.67
CA GLY A 79 -7.38 -11.06 -1.79
C GLY A 79 -7.81 -10.27 -3.03
N LEU A 80 -9.11 -10.24 -3.31
CA LEU A 80 -9.67 -9.44 -4.39
C LEU A 80 -9.49 -7.95 -4.14
N LEU A 81 -9.94 -7.46 -2.96
CA LEU A 81 -9.99 -6.03 -2.63
C LEU A 81 -8.60 -5.43 -2.31
N ASN A 82 -7.71 -6.19 -1.69
CA ASN A 82 -6.43 -5.69 -1.20
C ASN A 82 -5.24 -6.04 -2.10
N ASN A 83 -5.40 -6.98 -3.04
CA ASN A 83 -4.32 -7.41 -3.92
C ASN A 83 -4.75 -7.46 -5.38
N ALA A 84 -5.71 -8.32 -5.75
CA ALA A 84 -6.00 -8.60 -7.16
C ALA A 84 -6.43 -7.34 -7.92
N ILE A 85 -7.45 -6.63 -7.44
CA ILE A 85 -7.91 -5.38 -8.06
C ILE A 85 -6.81 -4.31 -8.00
N PRO A 86 -6.32 -3.89 -6.81
CA PRO A 86 -5.43 -2.74 -6.77
C PRO A 86 -4.07 -3.00 -7.41
N PHE A 87 -3.49 -4.18 -7.26
CA PHE A 87 -2.20 -4.47 -7.89
C PHE A 87 -2.30 -4.49 -9.41
N SER A 88 -3.36 -5.11 -9.97
CA SER A 88 -3.56 -5.13 -11.42
C SER A 88 -3.78 -3.73 -11.98
N LEU A 89 -4.60 -2.91 -11.31
CA LEU A 89 -4.86 -1.53 -11.71
C LEU A 89 -3.61 -0.64 -11.61
N ILE A 90 -2.80 -0.80 -10.55
CA ILE A 90 -1.56 -0.06 -10.39
C ILE A 90 -0.52 -0.48 -11.45
N VAL A 91 -0.32 -1.78 -11.66
CA VAL A 91 0.65 -2.27 -12.66
C VAL A 91 0.21 -1.87 -14.07
N TRP A 92 -1.07 -2.01 -14.39
CA TRP A 92 -1.60 -1.52 -15.67
C TRP A 92 -1.47 0.01 -15.79
N GLY A 93 -1.79 0.78 -14.76
CA GLY A 93 -1.59 2.22 -14.75
C GLY A 93 -0.12 2.61 -14.98
N GLN A 94 0.82 1.93 -14.33
CA GLN A 94 2.25 2.18 -14.49
C GLN A 94 2.82 1.78 -15.87
N SER A 95 2.11 0.99 -16.66
CA SER A 95 2.48 0.78 -18.06
C SER A 95 2.15 1.97 -18.97
N HIS A 96 1.36 2.95 -18.47
CA HIS A 96 0.90 4.12 -19.22
C HIS A 96 1.38 5.45 -18.64
N ILE A 97 1.59 5.51 -17.31
CA ILE A 97 2.02 6.73 -16.62
C ILE A 97 3.27 6.48 -15.76
N PRO A 98 4.10 7.51 -15.52
CA PRO A 98 5.30 7.38 -14.67
C PRO A 98 4.98 6.91 -13.24
N SER A 99 5.88 6.10 -12.67
CA SER A 99 5.77 5.55 -11.32
C SER A 99 5.54 6.62 -10.24
N GLY A 100 6.17 7.79 -10.38
CA GLY A 100 5.95 8.92 -9.47
C GLY A 100 4.51 9.42 -9.49
N LEU A 101 3.91 9.60 -10.66
CA LEU A 101 2.50 10.02 -10.77
C LEU A 101 1.55 8.94 -10.23
N ALA A 102 1.85 7.66 -10.49
CA ALA A 102 1.11 6.55 -9.91
C ALA A 102 1.15 6.57 -8.37
N ALA A 103 2.31 6.87 -7.78
CA ALA A 103 2.45 6.99 -6.32
C ALA A 103 1.59 8.13 -5.74
N VAL A 104 1.44 9.28 -6.46
CA VAL A 104 0.52 10.37 -6.02
C VAL A 104 -0.89 9.89 -5.93
N PHE A 105 -1.41 9.29 -7.01
CA PHE A 105 -2.80 8.83 -7.02
C PHE A 105 -3.02 7.74 -5.96
N ASN A 106 -2.05 6.85 -5.75
CA ASN A 106 -2.12 5.85 -4.69
C ASN A 106 -2.12 6.49 -3.29
N ALA A 107 -1.43 7.61 -3.08
CA ALA A 107 -1.42 8.35 -1.83
C ALA A 107 -2.78 9.00 -1.47
N THR A 108 -3.76 8.95 -2.37
CA THR A 108 -5.15 9.34 -2.06
C THR A 108 -5.88 8.29 -1.21
N THR A 109 -5.33 7.09 -1.02
CA THR A 109 -5.95 5.99 -0.25
C THR A 109 -6.50 6.42 1.12
N PRO A 110 -5.78 7.19 1.97
CA PRO A 110 -6.32 7.61 3.26
C PRO A 110 -7.54 8.52 3.15
N LEU A 111 -7.64 9.33 2.09
CA LEU A 111 -8.83 10.15 1.84
C LEU A 111 -10.06 9.26 1.63
N TRP A 112 -9.95 8.27 0.76
CA TRP A 112 -11.03 7.32 0.49
C TRP A 112 -11.37 6.49 1.73
N ALA A 113 -10.35 6.07 2.51
CA ALA A 113 -10.56 5.31 3.75
C ALA A 113 -11.38 6.11 4.78
N VAL A 114 -11.07 7.40 4.96
CA VAL A 114 -11.81 8.27 5.89
C VAL A 114 -13.23 8.58 5.38
N LEU A 115 -13.39 8.83 4.07
CA LEU A 115 -14.71 9.06 3.48
C LEU A 115 -15.61 7.83 3.61
N LEU A 116 -15.10 6.65 3.28
CA LEU A 116 -15.84 5.39 3.43
C LEU A 116 -16.15 5.08 4.89
N ALA A 117 -15.19 5.28 5.79
CA ALA A 117 -15.42 5.10 7.22
C ALA A 117 -16.51 6.05 7.76
N HIS A 118 -16.51 7.31 7.31
CA HIS A 118 -17.53 8.29 7.68
C HIS A 118 -18.95 7.87 7.29
N VAL A 119 -19.09 7.25 6.11
CA VAL A 119 -20.39 6.80 5.59
C VAL A 119 -20.82 5.47 6.22
N VAL A 120 -19.87 4.51 6.35
CA VAL A 120 -20.19 3.13 6.70
C VAL A 120 -20.17 2.88 8.21
N THR A 121 -19.44 3.69 9.00
CA THR A 121 -19.29 3.49 10.44
C THR A 121 -19.90 4.65 11.24
N GLU A 122 -20.46 4.34 12.41
CA GLU A 122 -21.01 5.35 13.31
C GLU A 122 -19.93 6.08 14.12
N ASN A 123 -18.81 5.41 14.40
CA ASN A 123 -17.80 5.84 15.35
C ASN A 123 -16.60 6.57 14.71
N GLU A 124 -16.46 6.55 13.38
CA GLU A 124 -15.32 7.15 12.67
C GLU A 124 -15.78 8.32 11.78
N LYS A 125 -16.28 9.37 12.41
CA LYS A 125 -16.73 10.55 11.68
C LYS A 125 -15.56 11.44 11.23
N LEU A 126 -15.70 12.02 10.05
CA LEU A 126 -14.76 12.98 9.51
C LEU A 126 -14.77 14.23 10.40
N THR A 127 -13.59 14.61 10.91
CA THR A 127 -13.38 15.88 11.61
C THR A 127 -12.67 16.87 10.71
N LEU A 128 -12.86 18.17 10.95
CA LEU A 128 -12.20 19.22 10.17
C LEU A 128 -10.67 19.10 10.21
N ALA A 129 -10.11 18.71 11.38
CA ALA A 129 -8.68 18.49 11.52
C ALA A 129 -8.17 17.31 10.66
N ARG A 130 -8.93 16.20 10.62
CA ARG A 130 -8.58 15.06 9.74
C ARG A 130 -8.66 15.44 8.27
N LEU A 131 -9.70 16.19 7.88
CA LEU A 131 -9.84 16.65 6.50
C LEU A 131 -8.68 17.59 6.11
N ALA A 132 -8.35 18.56 6.95
CA ALA A 132 -7.24 19.48 6.72
C ALA A 132 -5.90 18.70 6.62
N GLY A 133 -5.69 17.72 7.50
CA GLY A 133 -4.51 16.85 7.46
C GLY A 133 -4.42 16.03 6.18
N LEU A 134 -5.53 15.45 5.73
CA LEU A 134 -5.59 14.69 4.49
C LEU A 134 -5.29 15.57 3.26
N LEU A 135 -5.93 16.75 3.19
CA LEU A 135 -5.71 17.69 2.09
C LEU A 135 -4.27 18.22 2.08
N SER A 136 -3.70 18.51 3.25
CA SER A 136 -2.30 18.91 3.37
C SER A 136 -1.35 17.80 2.92
N GLY A 137 -1.59 16.55 3.34
CA GLY A 137 -0.81 15.39 2.92
C GLY A 137 -0.85 15.19 1.41
N LEU A 138 -2.03 15.27 0.80
CA LEU A 138 -2.19 15.18 -0.66
C LEU A 138 -1.49 16.32 -1.41
N ALA A 139 -1.66 17.56 -0.94
CA ALA A 139 -0.96 18.71 -1.51
C ALA A 139 0.56 18.55 -1.41
N GLY A 140 1.04 18.00 -0.28
CA GLY A 140 2.44 17.69 -0.06
C GLY A 140 2.98 16.64 -1.04
N VAL A 141 2.25 15.55 -1.26
CA VAL A 141 2.61 14.54 -2.26
C VAL A 141 2.66 15.13 -3.67
N ALA A 142 1.65 15.92 -4.04
CA ALA A 142 1.60 16.60 -5.33
C ALA A 142 2.78 17.58 -5.51
N ALA A 143 3.14 18.33 -4.46
CA ALA A 143 4.29 19.25 -4.46
C ALA A 143 5.63 18.52 -4.59
N MET A 144 5.80 17.37 -3.89
CA MET A 144 7.02 16.55 -3.98
C MET A 144 7.29 16.06 -5.39
N ILE A 145 6.25 15.62 -6.09
CA ILE A 145 6.38 15.07 -7.44
C ILE A 145 6.62 16.18 -8.45
N GLY A 146 6.21 17.39 -8.10
CA GLY A 146 6.50 18.60 -8.84
C GLY A 146 5.70 18.76 -10.13
N PRO A 147 5.80 19.95 -10.76
CA PRO A 147 4.98 20.31 -11.92
C PRO A 147 5.28 19.46 -13.17
N ALA A 148 6.46 18.85 -13.27
CA ALA A 148 6.80 18.00 -14.41
C ALA A 148 5.95 16.71 -14.47
N ALA A 149 5.71 16.08 -13.33
CA ALA A 149 4.83 14.90 -13.28
C ALA A 149 3.35 15.30 -13.37
N LEU A 150 3.00 16.47 -12.83
CA LEU A 150 1.65 17.00 -12.96
C LEU A 150 1.29 17.39 -14.42
N ARG A 151 2.27 17.63 -15.29
CA ARG A 151 2.04 17.79 -16.74
C ARG A 151 1.46 16.54 -17.40
N GLY A 152 1.66 15.37 -16.81
CA GLY A 152 1.00 14.12 -17.21
C GLY A 152 -0.47 14.04 -16.79
N LEU A 153 -1.01 14.99 -15.99
CA LEU A 153 -2.42 15.03 -15.66
C LEU A 153 -3.26 15.25 -16.92
N GLY A 154 -4.23 14.37 -17.16
CA GLY A 154 -5.11 14.44 -18.32
C GLY A 154 -4.55 13.80 -19.60
N THR A 155 -3.27 13.38 -19.65
CA THR A 155 -2.70 12.70 -20.84
C THR A 155 -3.19 11.26 -20.98
N ASP A 156 -3.35 10.56 -19.84
CA ASP A 156 -3.96 9.23 -19.80
C ASP A 156 -4.92 9.13 -18.61
N VAL A 157 -6.12 9.63 -18.83
CA VAL A 157 -7.17 9.71 -17.79
C VAL A 157 -7.57 8.33 -17.29
N TRP A 158 -7.56 7.32 -18.14
CA TRP A 158 -7.94 5.97 -17.78
C TRP A 158 -6.92 5.32 -16.84
N ALA A 159 -5.62 5.51 -17.11
CA ALA A 159 -4.56 5.02 -16.24
C ALA A 159 -4.61 5.71 -14.86
N GLN A 160 -4.86 7.01 -14.84
CA GLN A 160 -5.03 7.77 -13.60
C GLN A 160 -6.26 7.30 -12.81
N ALA A 161 -7.40 7.13 -13.49
CA ALA A 161 -8.63 6.61 -12.88
C ALA A 161 -8.46 5.18 -12.34
N ALA A 162 -7.71 4.33 -13.03
CA ALA A 162 -7.39 2.98 -12.56
C ALA A 162 -6.67 3.00 -11.20
N ILE A 163 -5.69 3.89 -11.01
CA ILE A 163 -4.97 3.98 -9.74
C ILE A 163 -5.84 4.58 -8.63
N VAL A 164 -6.74 5.53 -8.95
CA VAL A 164 -7.74 6.01 -7.98
C VAL A 164 -8.69 4.88 -7.57
N LEU A 165 -9.15 4.05 -8.51
CA LEU A 165 -9.95 2.87 -8.19
C LEU A 165 -9.18 1.86 -7.34
N ALA A 166 -7.88 1.69 -7.57
CA ALA A 166 -7.03 0.89 -6.69
C ALA A 166 -7.00 1.45 -5.26
N ALA A 167 -6.86 2.77 -5.09
CA ALA A 167 -6.89 3.44 -3.79
C ALA A 167 -8.24 3.24 -3.08
N ILE A 168 -9.36 3.33 -3.79
CA ILE A 168 -10.70 3.03 -3.26
C ILE A 168 -10.81 1.56 -2.85
N SER A 169 -10.28 0.63 -3.65
CA SER A 169 -10.26 -0.80 -3.34
C SER A 169 -9.49 -1.08 -2.04
N TYR A 170 -8.32 -0.47 -1.85
CA TYR A 170 -7.58 -0.54 -0.57
C TYR A 170 -8.39 0.00 0.61
N ALA A 171 -9.11 1.10 0.44
CA ALA A 171 -9.96 1.65 1.48
C ALA A 171 -11.11 0.68 1.85
N CYS A 172 -11.75 0.05 0.86
CA CYS A 172 -12.74 -1.01 1.08
C CYS A 172 -12.13 -2.22 1.79
N ALA A 173 -10.92 -2.65 1.39
CA ALA A 173 -10.19 -3.74 2.02
C ALA A 173 -9.90 -3.46 3.49
N GLY A 174 -9.51 -2.22 3.83
CA GLY A 174 -9.27 -1.78 5.21
C GLY A 174 -10.51 -1.93 6.11
N LEU A 175 -11.68 -1.56 5.61
CA LEU A 175 -12.96 -1.76 6.32
C LEU A 175 -13.34 -3.24 6.42
N TYR A 176 -13.21 -3.98 5.31
CA TYR A 176 -13.53 -5.41 5.27
C TYR A 176 -12.62 -6.22 6.20
N GLY A 177 -11.33 -5.88 6.25
CA GLY A 177 -10.29 -6.56 7.02
C GLY A 177 -10.56 -6.60 8.53
N ARG A 178 -11.35 -5.67 9.07
CA ARG A 178 -11.75 -5.66 10.49
C ARG A 178 -12.49 -6.93 10.91
N ARG A 179 -13.14 -7.62 9.97
CA ARG A 179 -13.88 -8.87 10.23
C ARG A 179 -12.97 -10.01 10.68
N PHE A 180 -11.71 -10.04 10.20
CA PHE A 180 -10.78 -11.09 10.59
C PHE A 180 -10.43 -11.05 12.08
N ALA A 181 -10.27 -9.84 12.63
CA ALA A 181 -10.09 -9.68 14.07
C ALA A 181 -11.32 -10.16 14.86
N ALA A 182 -12.54 -9.86 14.39
CA ALA A 182 -13.79 -10.35 15.00
C ALA A 182 -13.96 -11.88 14.87
N TRP A 183 -13.35 -12.50 13.86
CA TRP A 183 -13.34 -13.96 13.69
C TRP A 183 -12.20 -14.66 14.44
N GLY A 184 -11.36 -13.91 15.16
CA GLY A 184 -10.21 -14.46 15.89
C GLY A 184 -9.07 -14.94 14.97
N VAL A 185 -9.04 -14.52 13.70
CA VAL A 185 -7.99 -14.90 12.75
C VAL A 185 -6.73 -14.10 13.05
N PRO A 186 -5.57 -14.77 13.27
CA PRO A 186 -4.32 -14.07 13.48
C PRO A 186 -3.95 -13.17 12.30
N PRO A 187 -3.38 -11.97 12.55
CA PRO A 187 -2.97 -11.05 11.49
C PRO A 187 -2.08 -11.68 10.41
N MET A 188 -1.09 -12.49 10.82
CA MET A 188 -0.21 -13.20 9.89
C MET A 188 -0.94 -14.24 9.03
N ALA A 189 -1.95 -14.93 9.59
CA ALA A 189 -2.81 -15.83 8.82
C ALA A 189 -3.67 -15.06 7.82
N THR A 190 -4.13 -13.85 8.19
CA THR A 190 -4.84 -12.96 7.26
C THR A 190 -3.91 -12.52 6.11
N ALA A 191 -2.64 -12.19 6.40
CA ALA A 191 -1.64 -11.87 5.37
C ALA A 191 -1.46 -13.01 4.38
N GLY A 192 -1.15 -14.20 4.86
CA GLY A 192 -0.95 -15.37 4.01
C GLY A 192 -2.22 -15.76 3.24
N GLY A 193 -3.36 -15.80 3.94
CA GLY A 193 -4.64 -16.19 3.35
C GLY A 193 -5.11 -15.26 2.24
N GLN A 194 -5.01 -13.95 2.40
CA GLN A 194 -5.41 -13.00 1.35
C GLN A 194 -4.51 -13.09 0.10
N VAL A 195 -3.20 -13.31 0.28
CA VAL A 195 -2.27 -13.42 -0.84
C VAL A 195 -2.47 -14.75 -1.59
N ILE A 196 -2.78 -15.84 -0.88
CA ILE A 196 -3.21 -17.10 -1.51
C ILE A 196 -4.53 -16.88 -2.26
N GLY A 197 -5.50 -16.22 -1.63
CA GLY A 197 -6.78 -15.90 -2.25
C GLY A 197 -6.62 -15.11 -3.55
N SER A 198 -5.73 -14.12 -3.57
CA SER A 198 -5.42 -13.36 -4.79
C SER A 198 -4.71 -14.20 -5.84
N SER A 199 -3.81 -15.11 -5.45
CA SER A 199 -3.16 -16.05 -6.39
C SER A 199 -4.17 -16.95 -7.06
N ILE A 200 -5.13 -17.50 -6.30
CA ILE A 200 -6.21 -18.35 -6.83
C ILE A 200 -7.05 -17.58 -7.87
N LEU A 201 -7.36 -16.31 -7.60
CA LEU A 201 -8.16 -15.48 -8.47
C LEU A 201 -7.41 -15.04 -9.75
N LEU A 202 -6.14 -14.66 -9.59
CA LEU A 202 -5.36 -14.08 -10.69
C LEU A 202 -4.74 -15.12 -11.62
N THR A 203 -4.36 -16.29 -11.11
CA THR A 203 -3.71 -17.32 -11.92
C THR A 203 -4.54 -17.69 -13.16
N PRO A 204 -5.83 -18.05 -13.06
CA PRO A 204 -6.61 -18.36 -14.26
C PRO A 204 -6.75 -17.17 -15.22
N LEU A 205 -6.86 -15.94 -14.69
CA LEU A 205 -6.94 -14.74 -15.53
C LEU A 205 -5.64 -14.49 -16.29
N ALA A 206 -4.49 -14.59 -15.64
CA ALA A 206 -3.19 -14.44 -16.29
C ALA A 206 -2.95 -15.52 -17.34
N LEU A 207 -3.33 -16.76 -17.06
CA LEU A 207 -3.19 -17.88 -18.01
C LEU A 207 -4.07 -17.66 -19.25
N ILE A 208 -5.29 -17.18 -19.11
CA ILE A 208 -6.22 -17.00 -20.23
C ILE A 208 -5.89 -15.74 -21.04
N ILE A 209 -5.58 -14.63 -20.37
CA ILE A 209 -5.45 -13.30 -21.00
C ILE A 209 -4.01 -13.07 -21.49
N ASP A 210 -3.02 -13.23 -20.61
CA ASP A 210 -1.63 -12.91 -20.93
C ASP A 210 -0.88 -14.07 -21.60
N GLN A 211 -1.37 -15.31 -21.45
CA GLN A 211 -0.78 -16.53 -22.02
C GLN A 211 0.74 -16.62 -21.81
N PRO A 212 1.22 -16.68 -20.57
CA PRO A 212 2.64 -16.48 -20.23
C PRO A 212 3.60 -17.49 -20.87
N TRP A 213 3.11 -18.61 -21.37
CA TRP A 213 3.91 -19.59 -22.12
C TRP A 213 4.35 -19.12 -23.52
N HIS A 214 3.76 -18.05 -24.05
CA HIS A 214 4.16 -17.42 -25.30
C HIS A 214 5.13 -16.25 -25.11
N LEU A 215 5.37 -15.84 -23.87
CA LEU A 215 6.25 -14.73 -23.56
C LEU A 215 7.72 -15.15 -23.68
N PRO A 216 8.60 -14.26 -24.14
CA PRO A 216 10.04 -14.51 -24.09
C PRO A 216 10.49 -14.60 -22.63
N LEU A 217 11.61 -15.29 -22.39
CA LEU A 217 12.22 -15.32 -21.06
C LEU A 217 12.64 -13.90 -20.66
N PRO A 218 12.19 -13.42 -19.50
CA PRO A 218 12.54 -12.07 -19.05
C PRO A 218 14.02 -11.98 -18.69
N SER A 219 14.57 -10.76 -18.76
CA SER A 219 15.95 -10.47 -18.39
C SER A 219 16.19 -10.75 -16.88
N MET A 220 17.47 -10.96 -16.51
CA MET A 220 17.84 -11.15 -15.11
C MET A 220 17.47 -9.95 -14.23
N HIS A 221 17.47 -8.73 -14.79
CA HIS A 221 17.01 -7.54 -14.07
C HIS A 221 15.51 -7.62 -13.75
N THR A 222 14.71 -8.05 -14.70
CA THR A 222 13.27 -8.25 -14.53
C THR A 222 12.98 -9.38 -13.54
N ILE A 223 13.70 -10.51 -13.60
CA ILE A 223 13.58 -11.59 -12.61
C ILE A 223 13.91 -11.09 -11.21
N ALA A 224 15.01 -10.36 -11.04
CA ALA A 224 15.38 -9.77 -9.76
C ALA A 224 14.33 -8.77 -9.25
N ALA A 225 13.74 -7.96 -10.15
CA ALA A 225 12.67 -7.04 -9.80
C ALA A 225 11.40 -7.79 -9.32
N VAL A 226 11.01 -8.89 -9.99
CA VAL A 226 9.87 -9.73 -9.57
C VAL A 226 10.12 -10.37 -8.20
N LEU A 227 11.32 -10.89 -7.96
CA LEU A 227 11.70 -11.48 -6.68
C LEU A 227 11.72 -10.41 -5.56
N GLY A 228 12.26 -9.22 -5.83
CA GLY A 228 12.22 -8.09 -4.92
C GLY A 228 10.79 -7.64 -4.61
N LEU A 229 9.95 -7.56 -5.64
CA LEU A 229 8.54 -7.20 -5.51
C LEU A 229 7.75 -8.21 -4.65
N ALA A 230 7.97 -9.51 -4.88
CA ALA A 230 7.29 -10.57 -4.12
C ALA A 230 7.85 -10.73 -2.70
N GLY A 231 9.16 -10.82 -2.56
CA GLY A 231 9.83 -11.09 -1.27
C GLY A 231 9.87 -9.85 -0.38
N ILE A 232 10.48 -8.76 -0.89
CA ILE A 232 10.75 -7.55 -0.11
C ILE A 232 9.47 -6.74 0.06
N SER A 233 8.87 -6.30 -1.06
CA SER A 233 7.73 -5.38 -0.98
C SER A 233 6.44 -6.06 -0.53
N THR A 234 6.22 -7.34 -0.86
CA THR A 234 4.95 -8.01 -0.54
C THR A 234 5.05 -8.87 0.72
N ALA A 235 5.90 -9.89 0.76
CA ALA A 235 5.95 -10.82 1.90
C ALA A 235 6.49 -10.15 3.17
N MET A 236 7.64 -9.48 3.10
CA MET A 236 8.17 -8.72 4.25
C MET A 236 7.28 -7.52 4.58
N GLY A 237 6.79 -6.80 3.55
CA GLY A 237 5.88 -5.68 3.72
C GLY A 237 4.64 -6.09 4.51
N TYR A 238 3.97 -7.19 4.17
CA TYR A 238 2.80 -7.66 4.92
C TYR A 238 3.16 -8.17 6.32
N THR A 239 4.32 -8.76 6.52
CA THR A 239 4.78 -9.14 7.86
C THR A 239 4.89 -7.91 8.77
N LEU A 240 5.49 -6.81 8.28
CA LEU A 240 5.57 -5.55 9.01
C LEU A 240 4.20 -4.89 9.18
N TYR A 241 3.42 -4.84 8.11
CA TYR A 241 2.06 -4.28 8.10
C TYR A 241 1.20 -4.87 9.22
N PHE A 242 1.13 -6.20 9.30
CA PHE A 242 0.30 -6.85 10.31
C PHE A 242 0.87 -6.75 11.72
N ARG A 243 2.20 -6.64 11.86
CA ARG A 243 2.82 -6.33 13.15
C ARG A 243 2.43 -4.93 13.64
N ILE A 244 2.52 -3.92 12.78
CA ILE A 244 2.13 -2.53 13.10
C ILE A 244 0.62 -2.45 13.36
N LEU A 245 -0.19 -3.14 12.55
CA LEU A 245 -1.64 -3.19 12.74
C LEU A 245 -2.01 -3.72 14.14
N ALA A 246 -1.33 -4.77 14.59
CA ALA A 246 -1.58 -5.38 15.90
C ALA A 246 -1.16 -4.49 17.08
N THR A 247 -0.13 -3.66 16.92
CA THR A 247 0.44 -2.86 18.01
C THR A 247 0.00 -1.40 17.99
N ALA A 248 -0.06 -0.78 16.82
CA ALA A 248 -0.34 0.65 16.63
C ALA A 248 -1.77 0.95 16.10
N GLY A 249 -2.46 -0.06 15.59
CA GLY A 249 -3.82 0.06 15.07
C GLY A 249 -3.90 0.61 13.64
N THR A 250 -5.12 0.57 13.08
CA THR A 250 -5.38 0.86 11.66
C THR A 250 -5.06 2.30 11.28
N THR A 251 -5.45 3.28 12.11
CA THR A 251 -5.26 4.71 11.79
C THR A 251 -3.78 5.06 11.66
N ASN A 252 -2.94 4.58 12.59
CA ASN A 252 -1.50 4.83 12.55
C ASN A 252 -0.83 4.10 11.37
N LEU A 253 -1.29 2.90 11.07
CA LEU A 253 -0.76 2.12 9.94
C LEU A 253 -1.02 2.82 8.60
N GLN A 254 -2.18 3.45 8.40
CA GLN A 254 -2.51 4.16 7.16
C GLN A 254 -1.58 5.36 6.87
N LEU A 255 -0.86 5.85 7.89
CA LEU A 255 0.13 6.92 7.71
C LEU A 255 1.29 6.50 6.79
N VAL A 256 1.50 5.18 6.60
CA VAL A 256 2.52 4.67 5.67
C VAL A 256 2.36 5.21 4.26
N THR A 257 1.14 5.41 3.79
CA THR A 257 0.88 5.89 2.42
C THR A 257 1.42 7.30 2.16
N PHE A 258 1.44 8.15 3.17
CA PHE A 258 2.08 9.47 3.09
C PHE A 258 3.61 9.41 3.19
N LEU A 259 4.16 8.34 3.77
CA LEU A 259 5.60 8.15 3.89
C LEU A 259 6.23 7.50 2.64
N ILE A 260 5.43 6.88 1.76
CA ILE A 260 5.92 6.25 0.52
C ILE A 260 6.66 7.25 -0.37
N PRO A 261 6.10 8.43 -0.74
CA PRO A 261 6.81 9.40 -1.58
C PRO A 261 8.11 9.95 -0.95
N PRO A 262 8.15 10.37 0.34
CA PRO A 262 9.41 10.70 1.01
C PRO A 262 10.44 9.57 0.99
N SER A 263 10.00 8.33 1.17
CA SER A 263 10.88 7.16 1.13
C SER A 263 11.46 6.93 -0.27
N ALA A 264 10.65 7.09 -1.31
CA ALA A 264 11.10 7.00 -2.70
C ALA A 264 12.10 8.11 -3.03
N MET A 265 11.86 9.35 -2.57
CA MET A 265 12.79 10.48 -2.71
C MET A 265 14.13 10.19 -2.01
N LEU A 266 14.08 9.68 -0.78
CA LEU A 266 15.30 9.33 -0.04
C LEU A 266 16.15 8.29 -0.78
N MET A 267 15.50 7.28 -1.38
CA MET A 267 16.18 6.29 -2.21
C MET A 267 16.80 6.91 -3.46
N GLY A 268 16.11 7.85 -4.11
CA GLY A 268 16.65 8.60 -5.25
C GLY A 268 17.92 9.38 -4.90
N VAL A 269 17.91 10.08 -3.76
CA VAL A 269 19.08 10.81 -3.27
C VAL A 269 20.25 9.89 -2.92
N LEU A 270 19.98 8.77 -2.24
CA LEU A 270 21.05 7.90 -1.72
C LEU A 270 21.68 7.00 -2.77
N TRP A 271 20.92 6.58 -3.79
CA TRP A 271 21.40 5.59 -4.77
C TRP A 271 21.48 6.09 -6.21
N LEU A 272 20.85 7.23 -6.52
CA LEU A 272 20.81 7.79 -7.87
C LEU A 272 21.43 9.18 -7.95
N ASP A 273 22.08 9.65 -6.88
CA ASP A 273 22.68 11.00 -6.77
C ASP A 273 21.71 12.14 -7.16
N GLU A 274 20.40 11.94 -6.91
CA GLU A 274 19.40 12.96 -7.22
C GLU A 274 19.46 14.11 -6.21
N SER A 275 19.36 15.34 -6.71
CA SER A 275 19.28 16.54 -5.85
C SER A 275 17.84 16.81 -5.42
N VAL A 276 17.65 17.18 -4.15
CA VAL A 276 16.32 17.53 -3.62
C VAL A 276 15.95 18.95 -4.03
N SER A 277 14.87 19.10 -4.78
CA SER A 277 14.34 20.38 -5.20
C SER A 277 13.59 21.12 -4.06
N ALA A 278 13.42 22.43 -4.20
CA ALA A 278 12.64 23.22 -3.23
C ALA A 278 11.19 22.74 -3.12
N SER A 279 10.58 22.26 -4.21
CA SER A 279 9.23 21.70 -4.20
C SER A 279 9.14 20.40 -3.39
N GLN A 280 10.19 19.59 -3.40
CA GLN A 280 10.26 18.37 -2.60
C GLN A 280 10.37 18.67 -1.09
N TRP A 281 11.15 19.68 -0.70
CA TRP A 281 11.19 20.15 0.68
C TRP A 281 9.84 20.71 1.15
N LEU A 282 9.16 21.50 0.32
CA LEU A 282 7.82 21.99 0.61
C LEU A 282 6.83 20.83 0.76
N GLY A 283 6.88 19.86 -0.15
CA GLY A 283 6.05 18.67 -0.10
C GLY A 283 6.26 17.86 1.18
N LEU A 284 7.51 17.66 1.59
CA LEU A 284 7.86 16.98 2.85
C LEU A 284 7.30 17.72 4.06
N ALA A 285 7.39 19.04 4.11
CA ALA A 285 6.82 19.85 5.18
C ALA A 285 5.28 19.74 5.25
N LEU A 286 4.60 19.78 4.09
CA LEU A 286 3.14 19.62 4.01
C LEU A 286 2.68 18.22 4.43
N ILE A 287 3.41 17.16 4.05
CA ILE A 287 3.15 15.79 4.49
C ILE A 287 3.31 15.69 6.01
N GLY A 288 4.42 16.20 6.56
CA GLY A 288 4.67 16.22 7.99
C GLY A 288 3.58 16.94 8.77
N PHE A 289 3.13 18.10 8.30
CA PHE A 289 2.01 18.84 8.88
C PHE A 289 0.70 18.03 8.80
N GLY A 290 0.41 17.43 7.64
CA GLY A 290 -0.76 16.58 7.45
C GLY A 290 -0.80 15.40 8.42
N LEU A 291 0.32 14.70 8.57
CA LEU A 291 0.48 13.60 9.52
C LEU A 291 0.24 14.05 10.97
N ALA A 292 0.79 15.20 11.34
CA ALA A 292 0.64 15.77 12.69
C ALA A 292 -0.82 16.17 12.99
N CYS A 293 -1.56 16.69 12.00
CA CYS A 293 -3.00 16.98 12.11
C CYS A 293 -3.84 15.72 12.27
N ILE A 294 -3.52 14.65 11.53
CA ILE A 294 -4.25 13.36 11.59
C ILE A 294 -3.98 12.65 12.92
N ASP A 295 -2.73 12.63 13.39
CA ASP A 295 -2.33 11.99 14.66
C ASP A 295 -2.93 12.71 15.89
N GLY A 296 -3.34 13.97 15.74
CA GLY A 296 -4.01 14.76 16.78
C GLY A 296 -3.11 15.16 17.95
N ARG A 297 -1.79 14.88 17.91
CA ARG A 297 -0.84 15.29 18.96
C ARG A 297 -0.70 16.80 19.05
N LEU A 298 -0.62 17.49 17.93
CA LEU A 298 -0.57 18.95 17.87
C LEU A 298 -1.78 19.57 18.58
N LEU A 299 -2.97 19.05 18.35
CA LEU A 299 -4.19 19.54 18.98
C LEU A 299 -4.23 19.31 20.50
N ARG A 300 -3.60 18.23 21.00
CA ARG A 300 -3.48 17.98 22.44
C ARG A 300 -2.48 18.93 23.09
N TYR A 301 -1.36 19.23 22.41
CA TYR A 301 -0.37 20.20 22.91
C TYR A 301 -0.99 21.59 23.10
N PHE A 302 -1.77 22.05 22.11
CA PHE A 302 -2.46 23.36 22.20
C PHE A 302 -3.66 23.37 23.18
N LYS A 303 -4.25 22.20 23.51
CA LYS A 303 -5.30 22.11 24.54
C LYS A 303 -4.77 22.05 25.97
N VAL A 304 -3.54 21.59 26.17
CA VAL A 304 -2.89 21.55 27.51
C VAL A 304 -2.24 22.90 27.83
N ALA A 305 -1.98 23.75 26.84
CA ALA A 305 -1.40 25.09 27.00
C ALA A 305 -2.47 26.21 27.19
N ARG A 306 -3.74 25.84 27.31
CA ARG A 306 -4.85 26.68 27.75
C ARG A 306 -5.44 26.16 29.06
#